data_ca12da635777c1d1c5c63bd3ad1e7f0e
#
_entry.id   ca12da635777c1d1c5c63bd3ad1e7f0e
#
_cell.length_a   1.000
_cell.length_b   1.000
_cell.length_c   1.000
_cell.angle_alpha   90.00
_cell.angle_beta   90.00
_cell.angle_gamma   90.00
#
_symmetry.space_group_name_H-M   'P 1'
#
loop_
_entity.id
_entity.type
_entity.pdbx_description
1 polymer ?
#
loop_
_entity_poly.entity_id
_entity_poly.type
_entity_poly.pdbx_seq_one_letter_code
_entity_poly.pdbx_strand_id
1 'polypeptide(L)'
;PGTVEAYDMEHLAGDLVGLMDHLASDKAIFVGHDWGGFVFWQMPMRHPLRVAGVVGVNTPHWDRAPADPIELFRQRFGDKMYIVQFQDPAREPDRIFGSRVEQTFDAFMRKPLAPPPDKPTAPPIAGVGAAAKTNLAFPQMIAAYDAKFDPRTPILSAEEKKVFVDTFTMTGFTGGINWYRNFTRNWQRSKGLDLRSKSTLGVRA
;
A
#
# COMPACT_ATOMS: atom_id res chain seq x y z
N PRO A 1 -1.10 -15.96 6.46
CA PRO A 1 -1.96 -16.70 5.54
C PRO A 1 -1.25 -16.98 4.21
N GLY A 2 -1.49 -18.16 3.61
CA GLY A 2 -0.81 -18.58 2.37
C GLY A 2 -1.52 -18.17 1.08
N THR A 3 -2.78 -17.74 1.15
CA THR A 3 -3.60 -17.41 -0.02
C THR A 3 -3.67 -15.90 -0.28
N VAL A 4 -3.86 -15.51 -1.53
CA VAL A 4 -4.03 -14.10 -1.91
C VAL A 4 -5.29 -13.51 -1.29
N GLU A 5 -6.37 -14.28 -1.28
CA GLU A 5 -7.69 -13.88 -0.78
C GLU A 5 -7.68 -13.44 0.68
N ALA A 6 -6.84 -14.06 1.51
CA ALA A 6 -6.71 -13.71 2.92
C ALA A 6 -6.23 -12.25 3.16
N TYR A 7 -5.81 -11.57 2.11
CA TYR A 7 -5.36 -10.18 2.14
C TYR A 7 -6.34 -9.23 1.42
N ASP A 8 -7.57 -9.67 1.12
CA ASP A 8 -8.58 -8.77 0.58
C ASP A 8 -9.17 -7.86 1.66
N MET A 9 -9.86 -6.80 1.24
CA MET A 9 -10.40 -5.78 2.15
C MET A 9 -11.45 -6.33 3.13
N GLU A 10 -12.11 -7.43 2.80
CA GLU A 10 -13.07 -8.06 3.69
C GLU A 10 -12.37 -8.74 4.88
N HIS A 11 -11.31 -9.51 4.59
CA HIS A 11 -10.51 -10.18 5.62
C HIS A 11 -9.72 -9.18 6.47
N LEU A 12 -9.08 -8.17 5.83
CA LEU A 12 -8.33 -7.15 6.57
C LEU A 12 -9.23 -6.32 7.48
N ALA A 13 -10.44 -5.97 7.05
CA ALA A 13 -11.42 -5.32 7.91
C ALA A 13 -11.93 -6.26 9.01
N GLY A 14 -12.11 -7.55 8.69
CA GLY A 14 -12.47 -8.59 9.66
C GLY A 14 -11.44 -8.77 10.76
N ASP A 15 -10.16 -8.73 10.43
CA ASP A 15 -9.06 -8.80 11.41
C ASP A 15 -9.14 -7.63 12.42
N LEU A 16 -9.50 -6.43 11.95
CA LEU A 16 -9.69 -5.28 12.84
C LEU A 16 -10.88 -5.46 13.77
N VAL A 17 -11.99 -6.03 13.28
CA VAL A 17 -13.13 -6.36 14.13
C VAL A 17 -12.75 -7.40 15.17
N GLY A 18 -12.02 -8.46 14.77
CA GLY A 18 -11.53 -9.48 15.71
C GLY A 18 -10.61 -8.89 16.78
N LEU A 19 -9.74 -7.95 16.42
CA LEU A 19 -8.90 -7.22 17.37
C LEU A 19 -9.75 -6.41 18.36
N MET A 20 -10.76 -5.69 17.88
CA MET A 20 -11.68 -4.92 18.73
C MET A 20 -12.44 -5.83 19.70
N ASP A 21 -12.90 -7.00 19.22
CA ASP A 21 -13.58 -7.99 20.08
C ASP A 21 -12.65 -8.51 21.17
N HIS A 22 -11.40 -8.80 20.82
CA HIS A 22 -10.38 -9.21 21.79
C HIS A 22 -10.10 -8.13 22.84
N LEU A 23 -10.14 -6.85 22.45
CA LEU A 23 -9.96 -5.70 23.35
C LEU A 23 -11.25 -5.28 24.07
N ALA A 24 -12.35 -6.00 23.90
CA ALA A 24 -13.68 -5.67 24.43
C ALA A 24 -14.10 -4.22 24.08
N SER A 25 -13.78 -3.76 22.87
CA SER A 25 -14.10 -2.41 22.37
C SER A 25 -15.26 -2.45 21.39
N ASP A 26 -16.36 -1.77 21.73
CA ASP A 26 -17.53 -1.71 20.84
C ASP A 26 -17.28 -0.83 19.60
N LYS A 27 -16.58 0.28 19.78
CA LYS A 27 -16.25 1.23 18.70
C LYS A 27 -14.82 1.74 18.82
N ALA A 28 -14.23 2.04 17.66
CA ALA A 28 -12.89 2.62 17.60
C ALA A 28 -12.80 3.79 16.62
N ILE A 29 -11.82 4.66 16.85
CA ILE A 29 -11.33 5.60 15.84
C ILE A 29 -10.16 4.94 15.13
N PHE A 30 -10.26 4.84 13.79
CA PHE A 30 -9.24 4.23 12.95
C PHE A 30 -8.37 5.31 12.35
N VAL A 31 -7.06 5.25 12.59
CA VAL A 31 -6.07 6.20 12.04
C VAL A 31 -5.09 5.41 11.20
N GLY A 32 -5.06 5.63 9.89
CA GLY A 32 -4.23 4.86 8.97
C GLY A 32 -3.54 5.69 7.91
N HIS A 33 -2.31 5.26 7.59
CA HIS A 33 -1.48 5.81 6.52
C HIS A 33 -1.34 4.79 5.41
N ASP A 34 -1.30 5.24 4.15
CA ASP A 34 -1.11 4.40 2.96
C ASP A 34 -2.13 3.24 2.91
N TRP A 35 -1.71 1.99 2.82
CA TRP A 35 -2.59 0.82 2.86
C TRP A 35 -3.46 0.78 4.13
N GLY A 36 -2.95 1.20 5.27
CA GLY A 36 -3.75 1.32 6.50
C GLY A 36 -4.94 2.26 6.32
N GLY A 37 -4.76 3.37 5.61
CA GLY A 37 -5.86 4.27 5.24
C GLY A 37 -6.88 3.59 4.33
N PHE A 38 -6.44 2.86 3.29
CA PHE A 38 -7.35 2.11 2.41
C PHE A 38 -8.20 1.10 3.17
N VAL A 39 -7.61 0.34 4.10
CA VAL A 39 -8.33 -0.62 4.94
C VAL A 39 -9.32 0.11 5.87
N PHE A 40 -8.89 1.20 6.49
CA PHE A 40 -9.74 1.90 7.47
C PHE A 40 -10.93 2.61 6.84
N TRP A 41 -10.83 3.05 5.59
CA TRP A 41 -11.98 3.54 4.83
C TRP A 41 -13.01 2.44 4.50
N GLN A 42 -12.64 1.15 4.58
CA GLN A 42 -13.60 0.06 4.45
C GLN A 42 -14.46 -0.13 5.71
N MET A 43 -13.96 0.26 6.89
CA MET A 43 -14.66 0.04 8.16
C MET A 43 -16.05 0.69 8.21
N PRO A 44 -16.26 1.98 7.88
CA PRO A 44 -17.59 2.58 7.89
C PRO A 44 -18.53 1.98 6.83
N MET A 45 -18.00 1.41 5.75
CA MET A 45 -18.80 0.76 4.71
C MET A 45 -19.24 -0.65 5.09
N ARG A 46 -18.37 -1.42 5.76
CA ARG A 46 -18.57 -2.84 6.08
C ARG A 46 -19.08 -3.05 7.52
N HIS A 47 -18.56 -2.26 8.46
CA HIS A 47 -18.80 -2.40 9.89
C HIS A 47 -19.19 -1.05 10.54
N PRO A 48 -20.23 -0.34 10.05
CA PRO A 48 -20.55 1.03 10.48
C PRO A 48 -20.81 1.16 11.99
N LEU A 49 -21.33 0.11 12.64
CA LEU A 49 -21.60 0.12 14.07
C LEU A 49 -20.34 0.05 14.94
N ARG A 50 -19.20 -0.34 14.35
CA ARG A 50 -17.92 -0.48 15.04
C ARG A 50 -17.03 0.77 14.90
N VAL A 51 -17.51 1.80 14.20
CA VAL A 51 -16.71 3.00 13.87
C VAL A 51 -17.18 4.20 14.68
N ALA A 52 -16.24 4.81 15.40
CA ALA A 52 -16.42 6.12 16.02
C ALA A 52 -15.85 7.25 15.14
N GLY A 53 -14.83 6.94 14.31
CA GLY A 53 -14.23 7.88 13.35
C GLY A 53 -13.16 7.22 12.51
N VAL A 54 -12.80 7.86 11.37
CA VAL A 54 -11.68 7.46 10.50
C VAL A 54 -10.82 8.68 10.18
N VAL A 55 -9.51 8.49 10.26
CA VAL A 55 -8.50 9.48 9.83
C VAL A 55 -7.58 8.81 8.82
N GLY A 56 -7.63 9.26 7.57
CA GLY A 56 -6.70 8.83 6.51
C GLY A 56 -5.52 9.79 6.42
N VAL A 57 -4.32 9.32 6.78
CA VAL A 57 -3.08 10.08 6.63
C VAL A 57 -2.51 9.83 5.24
N ASN A 58 -2.44 10.84 4.40
CA ASN A 58 -2.04 10.77 2.97
C ASN A 58 -2.86 9.78 2.13
N THR A 59 -4.01 9.33 2.63
CA THR A 59 -4.89 8.38 1.95
C THR A 59 -6.34 8.86 2.09
N PRO A 60 -6.82 9.72 1.19
CA PRO A 60 -8.21 10.15 1.18
C PRO A 60 -9.15 8.98 0.82
N HIS A 61 -10.40 9.11 1.20
CA HIS A 61 -11.42 8.20 0.69
C HIS A 61 -11.58 8.40 -0.83
N TRP A 62 -11.60 7.29 -1.55
CA TRP A 62 -11.90 7.27 -2.98
C TRP A 62 -13.17 6.49 -3.24
N ASP A 63 -14.02 7.05 -4.09
CA ASP A 63 -15.15 6.32 -4.63
C ASP A 63 -14.68 5.10 -5.44
N ARG A 64 -15.57 4.14 -5.62
CA ARG A 64 -15.27 2.97 -6.44
C ARG A 64 -14.85 3.39 -7.85
N ALA A 65 -13.72 2.87 -8.32
CA ALA A 65 -13.20 3.16 -9.65
C ALA A 65 -14.21 2.73 -10.74
N PRO A 66 -14.31 3.48 -11.87
CA PRO A 66 -15.26 3.20 -12.95
C PRO A 66 -14.95 1.90 -13.70
N ALA A 67 -13.71 1.44 -13.66
CA ALA A 67 -13.23 0.20 -14.27
C ALA A 67 -12.25 -0.50 -13.33
N ASP A 68 -11.77 -1.70 -13.72
CA ASP A 68 -10.77 -2.44 -12.97
C ASP A 68 -9.53 -1.57 -12.71
N PRO A 69 -9.14 -1.36 -11.44
CA PRO A 69 -7.99 -0.52 -11.11
C PRO A 69 -6.69 -0.97 -11.77
N ILE A 70 -6.48 -2.27 -11.96
CA ILE A 70 -5.26 -2.79 -12.61
C ILE A 70 -5.20 -2.36 -14.06
N GLU A 71 -6.32 -2.41 -14.78
CA GLU A 71 -6.38 -1.94 -16.16
C GLU A 71 -6.18 -0.41 -16.25
N LEU A 72 -6.73 0.36 -15.31
CA LEU A 72 -6.52 1.81 -15.24
C LEU A 72 -5.04 2.15 -14.97
N PHE A 73 -4.39 1.41 -14.06
CA PHE A 73 -2.95 1.58 -13.80
C PHE A 73 -2.11 1.23 -15.02
N ARG A 74 -2.43 0.12 -15.70
CA ARG A 74 -1.73 -0.30 -16.92
C ARG A 74 -1.84 0.75 -18.03
N GLN A 75 -3.04 1.25 -18.28
CA GLN A 75 -3.28 2.28 -19.30
C GLN A 75 -2.54 3.59 -18.98
N ARG A 76 -2.50 3.97 -17.70
CA ARG A 76 -1.90 5.25 -17.30
C ARG A 76 -0.38 5.19 -17.17
N PHE A 77 0.19 4.11 -16.66
CA PHE A 77 1.59 3.99 -16.25
C PHE A 77 2.37 2.91 -17.00
N GLY A 78 1.69 2.04 -17.73
CA GLY A 78 2.27 0.92 -18.49
C GLY A 78 2.53 -0.33 -17.63
N ASP A 79 2.94 -1.41 -18.30
CA ASP A 79 3.14 -2.72 -17.70
C ASP A 79 4.29 -2.79 -16.69
N LYS A 80 5.22 -1.84 -16.74
CA LYS A 80 6.36 -1.78 -15.81
C LYS A 80 6.01 -1.14 -14.46
N MET A 81 4.81 -0.62 -14.28
CA MET A 81 4.35 -0.09 -13.01
C MET A 81 4.23 -1.22 -11.98
N TYR A 82 4.82 -1.05 -10.79
CA TYR A 82 4.96 -2.12 -9.79
C TYR A 82 3.62 -2.79 -9.42
N ILE A 83 2.53 -2.04 -9.31
CA ILE A 83 1.20 -2.59 -8.98
C ILE A 83 0.75 -3.56 -10.08
N VAL A 84 1.03 -3.24 -11.36
CA VAL A 84 0.72 -4.10 -12.50
C VAL A 84 1.61 -5.34 -12.48
N GLN A 85 2.91 -5.17 -12.24
CA GLN A 85 3.85 -6.29 -12.15
C GLN A 85 3.55 -7.23 -10.97
N PHE A 86 3.03 -6.72 -9.86
CA PHE A 86 2.64 -7.54 -8.72
C PHE A 86 1.49 -8.52 -9.03
N GLN A 87 0.77 -8.31 -10.14
CA GLN A 87 -0.25 -9.24 -10.63
C GLN A 87 0.34 -10.46 -11.36
N ASP A 88 1.66 -10.51 -11.57
CA ASP A 88 2.30 -11.61 -12.27
C ASP A 88 2.01 -12.97 -11.60
N PRO A 89 1.36 -13.91 -12.32
CA PRO A 89 1.06 -15.24 -11.78
C PRO A 89 2.31 -16.07 -11.50
N ALA A 90 3.43 -15.79 -12.20
CA ALA A 90 4.72 -16.43 -11.95
C ALA A 90 5.42 -15.91 -10.69
N ARG A 91 4.89 -14.86 -10.06
CA ARG A 91 5.40 -14.25 -8.83
C ARG A 91 6.87 -13.81 -8.94
N GLU A 92 7.25 -13.28 -10.08
CA GLU A 92 8.62 -12.80 -10.30
C GLU A 92 9.01 -11.68 -9.30
N PRO A 93 8.15 -10.69 -9.01
CA PRO A 93 8.47 -9.67 -7.99
C PRO A 93 8.79 -10.27 -6.62
N ASP A 94 8.05 -11.28 -6.17
CA ASP A 94 8.31 -11.97 -4.89
C ASP A 94 9.71 -12.59 -4.87
N ARG A 95 10.11 -13.23 -5.97
CA ARG A 95 11.45 -13.85 -6.11
C ARG A 95 12.55 -12.80 -6.16
N ILE A 96 12.34 -11.69 -6.88
CA ILE A 96 13.33 -10.61 -6.97
C ILE A 96 13.57 -10.01 -5.59
N PHE A 97 12.52 -9.64 -4.88
CA PHE A 97 12.66 -9.03 -3.54
C PHE A 97 13.19 -10.03 -2.53
N GLY A 98 12.68 -11.26 -2.53
CA GLY A 98 13.09 -12.31 -1.59
C GLY A 98 14.53 -12.77 -1.78
N SER A 99 15.07 -12.75 -3.01
CA SER A 99 16.47 -13.06 -3.29
C SER A 99 17.42 -11.90 -3.02
N ARG A 100 16.90 -10.69 -2.72
CA ARG A 100 17.66 -9.44 -2.56
C ARG A 100 17.15 -8.62 -1.38
N VAL A 101 16.89 -9.28 -0.24
CA VAL A 101 16.26 -8.64 0.92
C VAL A 101 17.03 -7.40 1.38
N GLU A 102 18.34 -7.52 1.58
CA GLU A 102 19.16 -6.40 2.02
C GLU A 102 19.15 -5.25 1.00
N GLN A 103 19.33 -5.56 -0.29
CA GLN A 103 19.31 -4.56 -1.36
C GLN A 103 17.94 -3.88 -1.46
N THR A 104 16.85 -4.60 -1.19
CA THR A 104 15.49 -4.05 -1.17
C THR A 104 15.39 -2.96 -0.10
N PHE A 105 15.84 -3.22 1.12
CA PHE A 105 15.85 -2.20 2.18
C PHE A 105 16.84 -1.08 1.90
N ASP A 106 18.00 -1.38 1.37
CA ASP A 106 18.96 -0.34 0.98
C ASP A 106 18.41 0.59 -0.10
N ALA A 107 17.61 0.09 -1.03
CA ALA A 107 17.02 0.90 -2.08
C ALA A 107 15.87 1.78 -1.60
N PHE A 108 14.99 1.24 -0.75
CA PHE A 108 13.77 1.93 -0.31
C PHE A 108 13.98 2.81 0.92
N MET A 109 14.85 2.40 1.85
CA MET A 109 15.04 3.09 3.13
C MET A 109 16.14 4.14 3.06
N ARG A 110 16.00 5.08 2.11
CA ARG A 110 16.90 6.19 1.88
C ARG A 110 16.17 7.53 1.94
N LYS A 111 16.85 8.55 2.47
CA LYS A 111 16.33 9.91 2.42
C LYS A 111 16.21 10.37 0.97
N PRO A 112 15.10 11.01 0.57
CA PRO A 112 14.99 11.58 -0.76
C PRO A 112 16.11 12.62 -0.97
N LEU A 113 16.60 12.73 -2.19
CA LEU A 113 17.48 13.83 -2.56
C LEU A 113 16.69 15.13 -2.47
N ALA A 114 17.33 16.19 -1.96
CA ALA A 114 16.75 17.52 -2.01
C ALA A 114 16.42 17.87 -3.48
N PRO A 115 15.24 18.44 -3.75
CA PRO A 115 14.93 18.90 -5.09
C PRO A 115 15.97 19.98 -5.50
N PRO A 116 16.31 20.06 -6.80
CA PRO A 116 17.14 21.15 -7.30
C PRO A 116 16.53 22.49 -6.90
N PRO A 117 17.35 23.50 -6.53
CA PRO A 117 16.87 24.78 -6.02
C PRO A 117 15.92 25.51 -6.99
N ASP A 118 16.02 25.22 -8.29
CA ASP A 118 15.24 25.85 -9.34
C ASP A 118 13.92 25.09 -9.69
N LYS A 119 13.66 23.95 -9.05
CA LYS A 119 12.38 23.24 -9.20
C LYS A 119 11.51 23.48 -7.99
N PRO A 120 10.37 24.19 -8.14
CA PRO A 120 9.41 24.29 -7.06
C PRO A 120 9.03 22.88 -6.60
N THR A 121 9.10 22.65 -5.30
CA THR A 121 8.48 21.47 -4.69
C THR A 121 7.02 21.49 -5.13
N ALA A 122 6.64 20.59 -6.02
CA ALA A 122 5.23 20.42 -6.35
C ALA A 122 4.50 20.19 -5.02
N PRO A 123 3.40 20.91 -4.75
CA PRO A 123 2.65 20.67 -3.53
C PRO A 123 2.30 19.19 -3.49
N PRO A 124 2.32 18.56 -2.31
CA PRO A 124 1.93 17.17 -2.16
C PRO A 124 0.41 17.09 -2.37
N ILE A 125 -0.02 17.11 -3.62
CA ILE A 125 -1.43 17.00 -3.97
C ILE A 125 -1.68 15.66 -4.63
N ALA A 126 -2.54 14.93 -3.96
CA ALA A 126 -3.55 14.06 -4.51
C ALA A 126 -3.40 13.76 -6.02
N GLY A 127 -2.76 12.68 -6.33
CA GLY A 127 -2.61 12.23 -7.68
C GLY A 127 -1.14 12.23 -8.09
N VAL A 128 -0.64 11.05 -8.31
CA VAL A 128 0.70 10.77 -8.79
C VAL A 128 1.09 11.75 -9.91
N GLY A 129 1.91 12.72 -9.59
CA GLY A 129 2.36 13.76 -10.53
C GLY A 129 3.14 13.18 -11.72
N ALA A 130 3.25 13.93 -12.80
CA ALA A 130 3.92 13.54 -14.04
C ALA A 130 5.40 13.08 -13.85
N ALA A 131 6.07 13.47 -12.76
CA ALA A 131 7.42 13.04 -12.41
C ALA A 131 7.50 11.55 -11.96
N ALA A 132 6.38 10.94 -11.62
CA ALA A 132 6.34 9.57 -11.13
C ALA A 132 6.44 8.50 -12.24
N LYS A 133 6.49 8.88 -13.52
CA LYS A 133 6.57 7.91 -14.63
C LYS A 133 7.88 7.13 -14.68
N THR A 134 8.96 7.61 -14.07
CA THR A 134 10.31 7.07 -14.27
C THR A 134 10.77 6.05 -13.25
N ASN A 135 10.13 5.93 -12.08
CA ASN A 135 10.62 5.08 -10.99
C ASN A 135 9.59 4.11 -10.40
N LEU A 136 8.57 3.72 -11.17
CA LEU A 136 7.53 2.79 -10.68
C LEU A 136 7.84 1.32 -10.99
N ALA A 137 8.97 1.02 -11.65
CA ALA A 137 9.40 -0.34 -11.98
C ALA A 137 10.24 -0.94 -10.83
N PHE A 138 9.65 -1.10 -9.66
CA PHE A 138 10.36 -1.51 -8.45
C PHE A 138 11.12 -2.85 -8.61
N PRO A 139 10.57 -3.91 -9.21
CA PRO A 139 11.32 -5.16 -9.39
C PRO A 139 12.60 -4.95 -10.18
N GLN A 140 12.56 -4.20 -11.29
CA GLN A 140 13.74 -3.92 -12.11
C GLN A 140 14.72 -3.00 -11.38
N MET A 141 14.19 -2.02 -10.66
CA MET A 141 15.01 -1.13 -9.84
C MET A 141 15.82 -1.93 -8.80
N ILE A 142 15.18 -2.85 -8.08
CA ILE A 142 15.85 -3.69 -7.09
C ILE A 142 16.83 -4.67 -7.77
N ALA A 143 16.45 -5.24 -8.91
CA ALA A 143 17.32 -6.16 -9.64
C ALA A 143 18.64 -5.50 -10.10
N ALA A 144 18.57 -4.20 -10.43
CA ALA A 144 19.72 -3.41 -10.89
C ALA A 144 20.39 -2.58 -9.78
N TYR A 145 19.87 -2.60 -8.55
CA TYR A 145 20.33 -1.74 -7.48
C TYR A 145 21.73 -2.13 -6.98
N ASP A 146 22.58 -1.12 -6.86
CA ASP A 146 23.88 -1.22 -6.19
C ASP A 146 24.03 -0.04 -5.21
N ALA A 147 24.07 -0.34 -3.92
CA ALA A 147 24.18 0.64 -2.85
C ALA A 147 25.44 1.51 -2.96
N LYS A 148 26.51 0.99 -3.61
CA LYS A 148 27.78 1.71 -3.80
C LYS A 148 27.62 2.96 -4.64
N PHE A 149 26.65 2.98 -5.55
CA PHE A 149 26.40 4.11 -6.44
C PHE A 149 25.19 4.95 -6.04
N ASP A 150 24.53 4.64 -4.92
CA ASP A 150 23.38 5.41 -4.43
C ASP A 150 23.86 6.59 -3.55
N PRO A 151 23.71 7.84 -4.01
CA PRO A 151 24.16 9.01 -3.26
C PRO A 151 23.27 9.36 -2.07
N ARG A 152 22.11 8.69 -1.91
CA ARG A 152 21.14 8.99 -0.86
C ARG A 152 21.61 8.43 0.48
N THR A 153 21.37 9.18 1.56
CA THR A 153 21.69 8.76 2.93
C THR A 153 20.71 7.69 3.41
N PRO A 154 21.17 6.59 4.03
CA PRO A 154 20.28 5.64 4.70
C PRO A 154 19.42 6.31 5.77
N ILE A 155 18.18 5.84 5.94
CA ILE A 155 17.29 6.25 7.03
C ILE A 155 17.53 5.36 8.25
N LEU A 156 17.78 4.06 8.03
CA LEU A 156 17.99 3.07 9.07
C LEU A 156 19.45 3.03 9.52
N SER A 157 19.68 2.82 10.81
CA SER A 157 20.97 2.38 11.32
C SER A 157 21.26 0.94 10.85
N ALA A 158 22.50 0.47 11.06
CA ALA A 158 22.87 -0.89 10.72
C ALA A 158 22.06 -1.92 11.54
N GLU A 159 21.83 -1.63 12.83
CA GLU A 159 21.07 -2.47 13.73
C GLU A 159 19.59 -2.54 13.33
N GLU A 160 18.98 -1.39 13.03
CA GLU A 160 17.60 -1.33 12.55
C GLU A 160 17.44 -2.08 11.22
N LYS A 161 18.35 -1.84 10.26
CA LYS A 161 18.36 -2.56 8.98
C LYS A 161 18.44 -4.07 9.18
N LYS A 162 19.29 -4.52 10.11
CA LYS A 162 19.42 -5.94 10.42
C LYS A 162 18.08 -6.56 10.86
N VAL A 163 17.30 -5.87 11.69
CA VAL A 163 15.96 -6.37 12.11
C VAL A 163 15.04 -6.58 10.91
N PHE A 164 15.01 -5.62 9.98
CA PHE A 164 14.20 -5.76 8.76
C PHE A 164 14.70 -6.90 7.88
N VAL A 165 16.01 -6.98 7.65
CA VAL A 165 16.61 -8.03 6.80
C VAL A 165 16.34 -9.41 7.39
N ASP A 166 16.59 -9.62 8.67
CA ASP A 166 16.35 -10.92 9.33
C ASP A 166 14.86 -11.30 9.24
N THR A 167 13.96 -10.36 9.54
CA THR A 167 12.52 -10.59 9.49
C THR A 167 12.06 -10.98 8.08
N PHE A 168 12.42 -10.20 7.07
CA PHE A 168 11.97 -10.45 5.70
C PHE A 168 12.69 -11.60 5.00
N THR A 169 13.87 -11.99 5.49
CA THR A 169 14.50 -13.26 5.08
C THR A 169 13.66 -14.46 5.51
N MET A 170 13.03 -14.40 6.69
CA MET A 170 12.15 -15.46 7.18
C MET A 170 10.75 -15.40 6.57
N THR A 171 10.15 -14.22 6.44
CA THR A 171 8.75 -14.04 6.06
C THR A 171 8.53 -13.82 4.57
N GLY A 172 9.54 -13.33 3.84
CA GLY A 172 9.44 -12.90 2.45
C GLY A 172 8.58 -11.65 2.28
N PHE A 173 8.34 -11.29 1.03
CA PHE A 173 7.56 -10.10 0.64
C PHE A 173 6.15 -10.45 0.16
N THR A 174 5.84 -11.74 -0.02
CA THR A 174 4.57 -12.22 -0.60
C THR A 174 3.35 -11.69 0.16
N GLY A 175 3.39 -11.64 1.49
CA GLY A 175 2.30 -11.10 2.31
C GLY A 175 1.97 -9.66 1.94
N GLY A 176 2.98 -8.77 1.89
CA GLY A 176 2.80 -7.37 1.50
C GLY A 176 2.36 -7.21 0.06
N ILE A 177 2.90 -8.01 -0.87
CA ILE A 177 2.53 -7.98 -2.29
C ILE A 177 1.08 -8.45 -2.50
N ASN A 178 0.59 -9.38 -1.68
CA ASN A 178 -0.79 -9.90 -1.79
C ASN A 178 -1.86 -8.82 -1.54
N TRP A 179 -1.57 -7.76 -0.81
CA TRP A 179 -2.48 -6.60 -0.69
C TRP A 179 -2.76 -6.00 -2.07
N TYR A 180 -1.72 -5.84 -2.88
CA TYR A 180 -1.83 -5.31 -4.26
C TYR A 180 -2.51 -6.30 -5.21
N ARG A 181 -2.32 -7.61 -5.03
CA ARG A 181 -2.98 -8.65 -5.85
C ARG A 181 -4.48 -8.69 -5.69
N ASN A 182 -5.00 -8.08 -4.65
CA ASN A 182 -6.43 -8.01 -4.40
C ASN A 182 -7.13 -6.79 -5.02
N PHE A 183 -6.46 -5.92 -5.78
CA PHE A 183 -7.10 -4.71 -6.35
C PHE A 183 -8.35 -5.05 -7.17
N THR A 184 -8.24 -5.94 -8.16
CA THR A 184 -9.38 -6.38 -8.98
C THR A 184 -10.47 -7.02 -8.13
N ARG A 185 -10.11 -7.94 -7.22
CA ARG A 185 -11.05 -8.62 -6.32
C ARG A 185 -11.78 -7.62 -5.41
N ASN A 186 -11.06 -6.70 -4.80
CA ASN A 186 -11.63 -5.68 -3.94
C ASN A 186 -12.59 -4.76 -4.71
N TRP A 187 -12.22 -4.38 -5.93
CA TRP A 187 -13.07 -3.60 -6.81
C TRP A 187 -14.37 -4.33 -7.18
N GLN A 188 -14.28 -5.62 -7.53
CA GLN A 188 -15.47 -6.44 -7.82
C GLN A 188 -16.39 -6.53 -6.60
N ARG A 189 -15.83 -6.78 -5.41
CA ARG A 189 -16.57 -6.94 -4.16
C ARG A 189 -17.07 -5.63 -3.54
N SER A 190 -16.58 -4.49 -4.00
CA SER A 190 -17.04 -3.17 -3.53
C SER A 190 -18.30 -2.67 -4.22
N LYS A 191 -18.88 -3.44 -5.16
CA LYS A 191 -20.11 -3.06 -5.83
C LYS A 191 -21.23 -2.93 -4.80
N GLY A 192 -21.85 -1.75 -4.73
CA GLY A 192 -22.92 -1.45 -3.77
C GLY A 192 -22.43 -1.05 -2.36
N LEU A 193 -21.12 -1.02 -2.13
CA LEU A 193 -20.57 -0.40 -0.93
C LEU A 193 -20.34 1.08 -1.22
N ASP A 194 -21.06 1.94 -0.49
CA ASP A 194 -20.95 3.40 -0.64
C ASP A 194 -21.03 4.05 0.74
N LEU A 195 -20.09 4.97 1.03
CA LEU A 195 -20.15 5.80 2.24
C LEU A 195 -21.37 6.72 2.25
N ARG A 196 -21.80 7.19 1.08
CA ARG A 196 -22.92 8.13 0.94
C ARG A 196 -24.27 7.48 1.26
N SER A 197 -24.41 6.19 1.00
CA SER A 197 -25.64 5.44 1.28
C SER A 197 -25.85 5.12 2.77
N LYS A 198 -24.80 5.28 3.58
CA LYS A 198 -24.81 5.00 5.02
C LYS A 198 -24.62 6.26 5.87
N SER A 199 -25.18 7.36 5.43
CA SER A 199 -24.99 8.74 5.92
C SER A 199 -25.49 9.05 7.35
N THR A 200 -25.60 8.07 8.23
CA THR A 200 -25.77 8.30 9.68
C THR A 200 -24.46 8.60 10.40
N LEU A 201 -23.33 8.43 9.74
CA LEU A 201 -22.02 8.85 10.25
C LEU A 201 -21.73 10.22 9.64
N GLY A 202 -21.70 11.28 10.44
CA GLY A 202 -21.31 12.62 10.00
C GLY A 202 -19.85 12.66 9.54
N VAL A 203 -19.57 12.05 8.38
CA VAL A 203 -18.24 12.05 7.75
C VAL A 203 -18.01 13.45 7.18
N ARG A 204 -17.11 14.21 7.78
CA ARG A 204 -16.55 15.42 7.17
C ARG A 204 -15.24 15.03 6.49
N ALA A 205 -15.16 15.23 5.20
CA ALA A 205 -13.94 15.12 4.42
C ALA A 205 -13.07 16.37 4.61
#